data_181ed22eb1b1cd8fe56c232b9ebba61e
#
_entry.id   181ed22eb1b1cd8fe56c232b9ebba61e
#
_cell.length_a   1.000
_cell.length_b   1.000
_cell.length_c   1.000
_cell.angle_alpha   90.00
_cell.angle_beta   90.00
_cell.angle_gamma   90.00
#
_symmetry.space_group_name_H-M   'P 1'
#
loop_
_entity.id
_entity.type
_entity.pdbx_description
1 polymer ?
#
loop_
_entity_poly.entity_id
_entity_poly.type
_entity_poly.pdbx_seq_one_letter_code
_entity_poly.pdbx_strand_id
1 'polypeptide(L)'
;MGNKVIGKVGPKLGIYEESNDTQLSASLGQKREMDDGRVFRLCKNGGAALTAGKLVQSIVSLASDDSLEIATSQSIGDKEVNVTADATSVHAAHTLKDGYLVMSDTSTDIGTFYKIKDNEALVSGEDGIIYLYDGLTTAIVAGTNECSICVNPYSGVIIDANTAPLVGVPLIAVTAAYYFWALEEGVGPGTDGGSGVAAGDYLIHTAGDLNLFTIASGAEAPIAIAVTAGAANDALIVKYFGIG
;
A
#
# COMPACT_ATOMS: atom_id res chain seq x y z
N MET A 1 8.97 30.65 1.40
CA MET A 1 8.68 30.43 -0.04
C MET A 1 8.13 29.04 -0.18
N GLY A 2 6.85 28.87 -0.52
CA GLY A 2 6.22 27.56 -0.60
C GLY A 2 6.80 26.75 -1.75
N ASN A 3 7.23 25.54 -1.48
CA ASN A 3 7.65 24.58 -2.49
C ASN A 3 6.47 24.27 -3.41
N LYS A 4 6.47 24.87 -4.59
CA LYS A 4 5.53 24.53 -5.66
C LYS A 4 5.90 23.12 -6.12
N VAL A 5 5.13 22.11 -5.70
CA VAL A 5 5.23 20.77 -6.28
C VAL A 5 4.93 20.92 -7.76
N ILE A 6 5.97 20.86 -8.59
CA ILE A 6 5.82 20.75 -10.03
C ILE A 6 5.24 19.38 -10.27
N GLY A 7 3.94 19.30 -10.60
CA GLY A 7 3.29 18.04 -10.92
C GLY A 7 4.06 17.32 -12.03
N LYS A 8 4.20 16.01 -11.92
CA LYS A 8 4.80 15.20 -13.00
C LYS A 8 4.08 15.51 -14.31
N VAL A 9 4.83 15.79 -15.35
CA VAL A 9 4.29 15.94 -16.71
C VAL A 9 4.23 14.54 -17.31
N GLY A 10 3.03 13.99 -17.45
CA GLY A 10 2.81 12.66 -17.99
C GLY A 10 1.32 12.46 -18.32
N PRO A 11 0.93 11.36 -18.96
CA PRO A 11 -0.44 11.07 -19.26
C PRO A 11 -1.28 10.97 -17.97
N LYS A 12 -2.51 11.49 -18.03
CA LYS A 12 -3.49 11.37 -16.95
C LYS A 12 -4.21 10.04 -17.10
N LEU A 13 -4.31 9.30 -16.02
CA LEU A 13 -5.10 8.07 -15.96
C LEU A 13 -6.51 8.38 -15.45
N GLY A 14 -7.54 7.95 -16.16
CA GLY A 14 -8.95 8.02 -15.74
C GLY A 14 -9.25 6.98 -14.64
N ILE A 15 -10.34 7.21 -13.87
CA ILE A 15 -10.75 6.27 -12.79
C ILE A 15 -11.31 4.93 -13.33
N TYR A 16 -11.64 4.85 -14.61
CA TYR A 16 -12.10 3.66 -15.32
C TYR A 16 -11.07 3.18 -16.35
N GLU A 17 -9.80 3.49 -16.15
CA GLU A 17 -8.70 3.13 -17.04
C GLU A 17 -7.60 2.44 -16.27
N GLU A 18 -6.85 1.61 -16.98
CA GLU A 18 -5.59 1.03 -16.52
C GLU A 18 -4.44 1.39 -17.46
N SER A 19 -3.21 1.39 -16.98
CA SER A 19 -2.04 1.72 -17.81
C SER A 19 -0.79 0.97 -17.33
N ASN A 20 0.05 0.56 -18.27
CA ASN A 20 1.40 0.09 -17.99
C ASN A 20 2.47 1.19 -18.11
N ASP A 21 2.06 2.45 -18.36
CA ASP A 21 2.98 3.57 -18.50
C ASP A 21 3.55 3.97 -17.14
N THR A 22 4.88 3.92 -17.01
CA THR A 22 5.62 4.31 -15.81
C THR A 22 5.78 5.84 -15.67
N GLN A 23 5.39 6.61 -16.70
CA GLN A 23 5.50 8.07 -16.76
C GLN A 23 4.19 8.79 -16.44
N LEU A 24 3.27 8.14 -15.72
CA LEU A 24 2.02 8.77 -15.30
C LEU A 24 2.27 10.10 -14.56
N SER A 25 1.35 11.05 -14.75
CA SER A 25 1.39 12.36 -14.07
C SER A 25 1.15 12.24 -12.55
N ALA A 26 0.62 11.12 -12.09
CA ALA A 26 0.36 10.82 -10.68
C ALA A 26 1.44 9.89 -10.09
N SER A 27 1.68 9.98 -8.79
CA SER A 27 2.56 9.08 -8.04
C SER A 27 1.74 8.01 -7.32
N LEU A 28 2.33 6.84 -7.07
CA LEU A 28 1.71 5.79 -6.27
C LEU A 28 1.28 6.33 -4.90
N GLY A 29 0.08 5.98 -4.47
CA GLY A 29 -0.54 6.48 -3.25
C GLY A 29 -1.11 7.90 -3.38
N GLN A 30 -0.99 8.56 -4.53
CA GLN A 30 -1.59 9.89 -4.71
C GLN A 30 -3.11 9.82 -4.56
N LYS A 31 -3.64 10.70 -3.72
CA LYS A 31 -5.08 10.87 -3.51
C LYS A 31 -5.69 11.65 -4.67
N ARG A 32 -6.88 11.23 -5.09
CA ARG A 32 -7.76 11.95 -6.02
C ARG A 32 -9.17 11.99 -5.47
N GLU A 33 -9.67 13.18 -5.25
CA GLU A 33 -11.03 13.41 -4.77
C GLU A 33 -11.91 13.88 -5.93
N MET A 34 -13.12 13.35 -5.99
CA MET A 34 -14.11 13.67 -7.01
C MET A 34 -15.21 14.58 -6.43
N ASP A 35 -15.87 15.35 -7.28
CA ASP A 35 -16.93 16.29 -6.86
C ASP A 35 -18.13 15.59 -6.21
N ASP A 36 -18.31 14.28 -6.44
CA ASP A 36 -19.34 13.43 -5.82
C ASP A 36 -18.93 12.84 -4.46
N GLY A 37 -17.78 13.26 -3.93
CA GLY A 37 -17.23 12.84 -2.65
C GLY A 37 -16.52 11.48 -2.66
N ARG A 38 -16.33 10.87 -3.82
CA ARG A 38 -15.51 9.64 -3.92
C ARG A 38 -14.04 9.99 -3.85
N VAL A 39 -13.29 9.15 -3.13
CA VAL A 39 -11.84 9.28 -2.95
C VAL A 39 -11.14 8.06 -3.53
N PHE A 40 -10.10 8.32 -4.29
CA PHE A 40 -9.30 7.28 -4.95
C PHE A 40 -7.82 7.39 -4.61
N ARG A 41 -7.11 6.26 -4.64
CA ARG A 41 -5.65 6.16 -4.59
C ARG A 41 -5.09 5.55 -5.85
N LEU A 42 -3.99 6.11 -6.35
CA LEU A 42 -3.27 5.49 -7.47
C LEU A 42 -2.49 4.29 -6.95
N CYS A 43 -2.77 3.13 -7.52
CA CYS A 43 -2.17 1.85 -7.20
C CYS A 43 -1.50 1.23 -8.42
N LYS A 44 -0.57 0.31 -8.17
CA LYS A 44 -0.02 -0.60 -9.17
C LYS A 44 -0.40 -2.02 -8.78
N ASN A 45 -1.03 -2.75 -9.69
CA ASN A 45 -1.36 -4.16 -9.51
C ASN A 45 -0.11 -5.04 -9.39
N GLY A 46 -0.21 -6.12 -8.65
CA GLY A 46 0.79 -7.17 -8.53
C GLY A 46 0.84 -8.12 -9.73
N GLY A 47 1.20 -9.36 -9.45
CA GLY A 47 1.43 -10.39 -10.47
C GLY A 47 0.20 -11.09 -11.03
N ALA A 48 -1.00 -10.89 -10.44
CA ALA A 48 -2.25 -11.49 -10.88
C ALA A 48 -3.27 -10.42 -11.25
N ALA A 49 -4.17 -10.71 -12.20
CA ALA A 49 -5.25 -9.79 -12.55
C ALA A 49 -6.22 -9.56 -11.39
N LEU A 50 -6.71 -8.33 -11.23
CA LEU A 50 -7.74 -7.97 -10.25
C LEU A 50 -9.12 -7.98 -10.90
N THR A 51 -10.12 -8.30 -10.09
CA THR A 51 -11.54 -8.26 -10.49
C THR A 51 -12.19 -6.98 -9.97
N ALA A 52 -13.00 -6.33 -10.79
CA ALA A 52 -13.78 -5.17 -10.38
C ALA A 52 -14.68 -5.51 -9.18
N GLY A 53 -14.78 -4.60 -8.22
CA GLY A 53 -15.64 -4.76 -7.04
C GLY A 53 -15.07 -5.63 -5.93
N LYS A 54 -13.90 -6.29 -6.13
CA LYS A 54 -13.20 -7.02 -5.08
C LYS A 54 -12.33 -6.08 -4.26
N LEU A 55 -12.30 -6.24 -2.96
CA LEU A 55 -11.36 -5.54 -2.10
C LEU A 55 -9.93 -5.92 -2.44
N VAL A 56 -9.03 -4.95 -2.39
CA VAL A 56 -7.60 -5.17 -2.58
C VAL A 56 -6.81 -4.70 -1.36
N GLN A 57 -5.73 -5.40 -1.07
CA GLN A 57 -4.80 -5.11 0.01
C GLN A 57 -3.40 -4.78 -0.53
N SER A 58 -2.56 -4.17 0.29
CA SER A 58 -1.14 -4.06 0.01
C SER A 58 -0.48 -5.43 -0.11
N ILE A 59 0.68 -5.51 -0.77
CA ILE A 59 1.50 -6.70 -0.69
C ILE A 59 1.92 -6.93 0.77
N VAL A 60 1.98 -8.19 1.17
CA VAL A 60 2.49 -8.56 2.50
C VAL A 60 3.98 -8.26 2.56
N SER A 61 4.43 -7.50 3.55
CA SER A 61 5.86 -7.29 3.79
C SER A 61 6.54 -8.61 4.15
N LEU A 62 7.77 -8.79 3.72
CA LEU A 62 8.55 -9.95 4.10
C LEU A 62 8.90 -9.86 5.60
N ALA A 63 8.80 -10.96 6.33
CA ALA A 63 9.17 -10.99 7.74
C ALA A 63 10.67 -10.65 7.96
N SER A 64 11.49 -10.92 6.96
CA SER A 64 12.91 -10.63 6.92
C SER A 64 13.26 -9.16 6.61
N ASP A 65 12.25 -8.33 6.28
CA ASP A 65 12.42 -6.88 6.12
C ASP A 65 12.42 -6.15 7.47
N ASP A 66 12.23 -6.88 8.55
CA ASP A 66 12.29 -6.39 9.91
C ASP A 66 13.69 -6.57 10.50
N SER A 67 14.17 -5.56 11.23
CA SER A 67 15.45 -5.59 11.97
C SER A 67 16.69 -5.91 11.09
N LEU A 68 16.76 -5.29 9.91
CA LEU A 68 17.97 -5.35 9.08
C LEU A 68 19.14 -4.65 9.77
N GLU A 69 20.30 -5.30 9.82
CA GLU A 69 21.51 -4.74 10.40
C GLU A 69 22.06 -3.59 9.56
N ILE A 70 22.48 -2.51 10.20
CA ILE A 70 23.22 -1.43 9.56
C ILE A 70 24.65 -1.88 9.30
N ALA A 71 25.01 -2.02 8.04
CA ALA A 71 26.31 -2.53 7.60
C ALA A 71 27.45 -1.50 7.76
N THR A 72 27.13 -0.21 7.57
CA THR A 72 28.11 0.89 7.65
C THR A 72 27.50 2.07 8.41
N SER A 73 28.29 2.66 9.31
CA SER A 73 27.87 3.85 10.08
C SER A 73 27.67 5.05 9.16
N GLN A 74 26.60 5.82 9.39
CA GLN A 74 26.29 7.05 8.64
C GLN A 74 26.09 8.23 9.61
N SER A 75 26.37 9.42 9.10
CA SER A 75 26.28 10.67 9.85
C SER A 75 24.92 11.36 9.68
N ILE A 76 24.60 12.29 10.57
CA ILE A 76 23.44 13.17 10.40
C ILE A 76 23.53 13.91 9.06
N GLY A 77 22.43 13.88 8.32
CA GLY A 77 22.31 14.52 7.00
C GLY A 77 22.62 13.60 5.83
N ASP A 78 23.23 12.41 6.04
CA ASP A 78 23.44 11.42 5.01
C ASP A 78 22.08 10.94 4.46
N LYS A 79 22.02 10.68 3.15
CA LYS A 79 20.84 10.24 2.43
C LYS A 79 20.94 8.79 1.96
N GLU A 80 21.80 8.05 2.55
CA GLU A 80 22.08 6.65 2.24
C GLU A 80 22.09 5.87 3.54
N VAL A 81 21.49 4.69 3.52
CA VAL A 81 21.56 3.71 4.60
C VAL A 81 22.06 2.42 3.98
N ASN A 82 23.20 1.95 4.44
CA ASN A 82 23.78 0.69 3.99
C ASN A 82 23.33 -0.41 4.98
N VAL A 83 22.62 -1.41 4.46
CA VAL A 83 22.07 -2.51 5.25
C VAL A 83 22.60 -3.84 4.76
N THR A 84 22.78 -4.80 5.68
CA THR A 84 23.02 -6.20 5.32
C THR A 84 21.65 -6.87 5.14
N ALA A 85 21.38 -7.37 3.93
CA ALA A 85 20.14 -8.05 3.62
C ALA A 85 20.07 -9.41 4.33
N ASP A 86 18.99 -9.69 5.06
CA ASP A 86 18.77 -11.00 5.65
C ASP A 86 18.50 -12.06 4.55
N ALA A 87 18.53 -13.33 4.93
CA ALA A 87 18.48 -14.50 4.04
C ALA A 87 17.31 -14.48 3.04
N THR A 88 16.21 -13.85 3.36
CA THR A 88 15.00 -13.75 2.53
C THR A 88 14.57 -12.31 2.23
N SER A 89 15.24 -11.29 2.77
CA SER A 89 15.03 -9.87 2.43
C SER A 89 15.71 -9.53 1.11
N VAL A 90 15.21 -10.12 0.01
CA VAL A 90 15.77 -9.95 -1.32
C VAL A 90 14.88 -9.00 -2.12
N HIS A 91 15.44 -7.87 -2.50
CA HIS A 91 14.77 -6.85 -3.29
C HIS A 91 15.58 -6.50 -4.53
N ALA A 92 14.96 -6.57 -5.70
CA ALA A 92 15.60 -6.05 -6.91
C ALA A 92 15.82 -4.54 -6.79
N ALA A 93 16.78 -4.00 -7.53
CA ALA A 93 17.00 -2.56 -7.60
C ALA A 93 15.69 -1.83 -7.98
N HIS A 94 15.46 -0.68 -7.38
CA HIS A 94 14.31 0.22 -7.61
C HIS A 94 12.94 -0.30 -7.13
N THR A 95 12.87 -1.45 -6.43
CA THR A 95 11.59 -2.02 -5.96
C THR A 95 11.09 -1.40 -4.66
N LEU A 96 11.98 -0.85 -3.83
CA LEU A 96 11.63 -0.15 -2.59
C LEU A 96 11.31 1.34 -2.80
N LYS A 97 11.40 1.82 -4.04
CA LYS A 97 11.13 3.23 -4.36
C LYS A 97 9.77 3.69 -3.86
N ASP A 98 9.75 4.88 -3.23
CA ASP A 98 8.58 5.47 -2.58
C ASP A 98 8.04 4.65 -1.40
N GLY A 99 8.74 3.59 -0.96
CA GLY A 99 8.50 2.85 0.26
C GLY A 99 9.01 3.58 1.50
N TYR A 100 9.13 2.88 2.60
CA TYR A 100 9.46 3.46 3.90
C TYR A 100 10.51 2.63 4.64
N LEU A 101 11.31 3.34 5.43
CA LEU A 101 12.30 2.80 6.36
C LEU A 101 12.03 3.38 7.75
N VAL A 102 12.05 2.52 8.76
CA VAL A 102 11.97 2.92 10.17
C VAL A 102 13.15 2.34 10.93
N MET A 103 13.74 3.13 11.82
CA MET A 103 14.73 2.61 12.77
C MET A 103 14.03 1.77 13.82
N SER A 104 14.39 0.49 13.93
CA SER A 104 13.67 -0.54 14.69
C SER A 104 14.38 -1.00 15.97
N ASP A 105 15.62 -0.58 16.19
CA ASP A 105 16.37 -0.97 17.36
C ASP A 105 15.88 -0.28 18.65
N THR A 106 16.44 -0.71 19.79
CA THR A 106 16.11 -0.18 21.12
C THR A 106 16.92 1.06 21.50
N SER A 107 17.63 1.67 20.56
CA SER A 107 18.46 2.86 20.77
C SER A 107 17.63 4.15 20.81
N THR A 108 18.32 5.29 20.88
CA THR A 108 17.67 6.62 20.91
C THR A 108 16.95 6.98 19.61
N ASP A 109 17.14 6.20 18.54
CA ASP A 109 16.62 6.46 17.19
C ASP A 109 15.32 5.72 16.89
N ILE A 110 14.88 4.83 17.79
CA ILE A 110 13.71 3.97 17.59
C ILE A 110 12.50 4.79 17.12
N GLY A 111 11.87 4.34 16.04
CA GLY A 111 10.70 4.99 15.46
C GLY A 111 11.01 6.15 14.53
N THR A 112 12.28 6.54 14.33
CA THR A 112 12.62 7.54 13.33
C THR A 112 12.30 6.97 11.94
N PHE A 113 11.55 7.74 11.15
CA PHE A 113 10.88 7.27 9.95
C PHE A 113 11.33 8.05 8.72
N TYR A 114 11.69 7.34 7.66
CA TYR A 114 12.19 7.92 6.42
C TYR A 114 11.44 7.39 5.20
N LYS A 115 11.29 8.24 4.20
CA LYS A 115 10.77 7.83 2.89
C LYS A 115 11.92 7.42 1.99
N ILE A 116 11.82 6.22 1.42
CA ILE A 116 12.81 5.66 0.51
C ILE A 116 12.68 6.33 -0.86
N LYS A 117 13.78 6.84 -1.37
CA LYS A 117 13.86 7.42 -2.72
C LYS A 117 14.14 6.35 -3.77
N ASP A 118 15.03 5.41 -3.44
CA ASP A 118 15.46 4.34 -4.33
C ASP A 118 16.23 3.27 -3.54
N ASN A 119 16.56 2.15 -4.16
CA ASN A 119 17.44 1.13 -3.59
C ASN A 119 18.30 0.47 -4.66
N GLU A 120 19.50 0.05 -4.29
CA GLU A 120 20.27 -0.97 -5.01
C GLU A 120 19.62 -2.35 -4.80
N ALA A 121 20.08 -3.36 -5.52
CA ALA A 121 19.61 -4.72 -5.26
C ALA A 121 20.05 -5.15 -3.85
N LEU A 122 19.11 -5.58 -3.02
CA LEU A 122 19.39 -6.24 -1.76
C LEU A 122 19.47 -7.75 -2.02
N VAL A 123 20.67 -8.32 -1.81
CA VAL A 123 20.96 -9.73 -2.07
C VAL A 123 21.24 -10.41 -0.74
N SER A 124 20.69 -11.60 -0.56
CA SER A 124 20.80 -12.39 0.67
C SER A 124 22.22 -12.44 1.23
N GLY A 125 22.42 -11.95 2.45
CA GLY A 125 23.69 -11.94 3.15
C GLY A 125 24.72 -10.94 2.64
N GLU A 126 24.35 -10.06 1.69
CA GLU A 126 25.22 -9.03 1.15
C GLU A 126 24.75 -7.63 1.58
N ASP A 127 25.67 -6.68 1.55
CA ASP A 127 25.37 -5.29 1.82
C ASP A 127 24.74 -4.63 0.59
N GLY A 128 23.76 -3.74 0.85
CA GLY A 128 23.11 -2.96 -0.19
C GLY A 128 22.68 -1.58 0.31
N ILE A 129 22.59 -0.63 -0.62
CA ILE A 129 22.31 0.76 -0.29
C ILE A 129 20.83 1.10 -0.53
N ILE A 130 20.22 1.72 0.47
CA ILE A 130 18.89 2.32 0.41
C ILE A 130 19.07 3.84 0.41
N TYR A 131 18.56 4.50 -0.63
CA TYR A 131 18.61 5.97 -0.78
C TYR A 131 17.36 6.60 -0.18
N LEU A 132 17.52 7.70 0.56
CA LEU A 132 16.43 8.44 1.21
C LEU A 132 16.12 9.75 0.49
N TYR A 133 14.86 10.21 0.58
CA TYR A 133 14.49 11.57 0.14
C TYR A 133 15.12 12.63 1.06
N ASP A 134 15.06 12.41 2.37
CA ASP A 134 15.54 13.31 3.41
C ASP A 134 16.76 12.71 4.12
N GLY A 135 17.64 13.57 4.62
CA GLY A 135 18.83 13.13 5.34
C GLY A 135 18.50 12.60 6.74
N LEU A 136 19.35 11.72 7.22
CA LEU A 136 19.27 11.17 8.57
C LEU A 136 19.23 12.30 9.61
N THR A 137 18.32 12.19 10.57
CA THR A 137 18.17 13.14 11.67
C THR A 137 19.07 12.79 12.87
N THR A 138 19.52 11.54 12.93
CA THR A 138 20.41 10.98 13.95
C THR A 138 21.50 10.18 13.25
N ALA A 139 22.72 10.17 13.81
CA ALA A 139 23.79 9.31 13.32
C ALA A 139 23.47 7.84 13.66
N ILE A 140 23.73 6.93 12.73
CA ILE A 140 23.53 5.50 12.91
C ILE A 140 24.86 4.76 12.89
N VAL A 141 24.97 3.69 13.69
CA VAL A 141 26.21 2.95 13.94
C VAL A 141 26.07 1.51 13.48
N ALA A 142 27.02 1.07 12.64
CA ALA A 142 27.09 -0.31 12.15
C ALA A 142 27.14 -1.33 13.30
N GLY A 143 26.42 -2.44 13.15
CA GLY A 143 26.37 -3.53 14.13
C GLY A 143 25.70 -3.16 15.45
N THR A 144 25.08 -1.98 15.54
CA THR A 144 24.37 -1.51 16.74
C THR A 144 22.94 -1.12 16.41
N ASN A 145 22.76 -0.36 15.33
CA ASN A 145 21.44 0.07 14.90
C ASN A 145 20.87 -0.93 13.88
N GLU A 146 19.56 -1.03 13.87
CA GLU A 146 18.77 -1.86 12.95
C GLU A 146 17.68 -1.00 12.33
N CYS A 147 17.20 -1.41 11.15
CA CYS A 147 16.05 -0.78 10.53
C CYS A 147 15.10 -1.82 9.94
N SER A 148 13.83 -1.45 9.88
CA SER A 148 12.82 -2.22 9.15
C SER A 148 12.41 -1.45 7.91
N ILE A 149 12.15 -2.16 6.82
CA ILE A 149 11.77 -1.57 5.54
C ILE A 149 10.42 -2.12 5.08
N CYS A 150 9.68 -1.32 4.32
CA CYS A 150 8.52 -1.79 3.60
C CYS A 150 8.41 -1.14 2.22
N VAL A 151 7.90 -1.91 1.27
CA VAL A 151 7.54 -1.39 -0.05
C VAL A 151 6.42 -0.36 0.07
N ASN A 152 6.25 0.48 -0.96
CA ASN A 152 5.09 1.38 -1.01
C ASN A 152 3.79 0.55 -0.93
N PRO A 153 2.88 0.79 0.03
CA PRO A 153 1.66 0.00 0.21
C PRO A 153 0.74 -0.03 -1.02
N TYR A 154 0.88 0.93 -1.92
CA TYR A 154 0.12 1.02 -3.16
C TYR A 154 0.82 0.38 -4.36
N SER A 155 1.98 -0.27 -4.13
CA SER A 155 2.76 -0.98 -5.15
C SER A 155 2.59 -2.49 -4.99
N GLY A 156 2.25 -3.16 -6.07
CA GLY A 156 2.10 -4.62 -6.04
C GLY A 156 0.84 -5.10 -5.31
N VAL A 157 -0.24 -4.29 -5.30
CA VAL A 157 -1.49 -4.65 -4.61
C VAL A 157 -2.08 -5.95 -5.17
N ILE A 158 -2.74 -6.70 -4.30
CA ILE A 158 -3.36 -8.00 -4.60
C ILE A 158 -4.82 -8.01 -4.12
N ILE A 159 -5.60 -8.99 -4.57
CA ILE A 159 -6.91 -9.25 -3.96
C ILE A 159 -6.72 -9.49 -2.46
N ASP A 160 -7.57 -8.89 -1.65
CA ASP A 160 -7.51 -9.02 -0.20
C ASP A 160 -7.56 -10.48 0.26
N ALA A 161 -6.66 -10.85 1.14
CA ALA A 161 -6.56 -12.16 1.77
C ALA A 161 -6.54 -12.06 3.31
N ASN A 162 -6.91 -10.91 3.89
CA ASN A 162 -6.86 -10.59 5.33
C ASN A 162 -5.45 -10.71 5.94
N THR A 163 -4.42 -10.41 5.16
CA THR A 163 -3.02 -10.58 5.59
C THR A 163 -2.22 -9.28 5.60
N ALA A 164 -2.78 -8.20 5.06
CA ALA A 164 -2.15 -6.89 4.99
C ALA A 164 -3.23 -5.77 4.97
N PRO A 165 -2.84 -4.50 5.17
CA PRO A 165 -3.78 -3.38 5.14
C PRO A 165 -4.56 -3.31 3.83
N LEU A 166 -5.86 -3.03 3.93
CA LEU A 166 -6.69 -2.73 2.76
C LEU A 166 -6.22 -1.45 2.08
N VAL A 167 -6.40 -1.41 0.76
CA VAL A 167 -5.99 -0.27 -0.08
C VAL A 167 -7.18 0.37 -0.77
N GLY A 168 -8.19 -0.42 -1.13
CA GLY A 168 -9.38 0.09 -1.82
C GLY A 168 -10.08 -0.97 -2.67
N VAL A 169 -10.85 -0.49 -3.65
CA VAL A 169 -11.62 -1.35 -4.58
C VAL A 169 -11.41 -0.86 -6.01
N PRO A 170 -10.96 -1.73 -6.94
CA PRO A 170 -10.90 -1.39 -8.36
C PRO A 170 -12.33 -1.30 -8.96
N LEU A 171 -12.59 -0.25 -9.74
CA LEU A 171 -13.86 -0.09 -10.46
C LEU A 171 -13.90 -0.88 -11.78
N ILE A 172 -12.78 -1.41 -12.22
CA ILE A 172 -12.58 -2.17 -13.45
C ILE A 172 -11.77 -3.43 -13.15
N ALA A 173 -11.80 -4.40 -14.03
CA ALA A 173 -10.79 -5.46 -14.04
C ALA A 173 -9.42 -4.86 -14.37
N VAL A 174 -8.36 -5.28 -13.67
CA VAL A 174 -7.01 -4.70 -13.84
C VAL A 174 -6.02 -5.79 -14.22
N THR A 175 -5.32 -5.57 -15.31
CA THR A 175 -4.25 -6.45 -15.80
C THR A 175 -3.07 -6.48 -14.80
N ALA A 176 -2.38 -7.60 -14.71
CA ALA A 176 -1.19 -7.74 -13.86
C ALA A 176 -0.14 -6.65 -14.18
N ALA A 177 0.46 -6.07 -13.14
CA ALA A 177 1.47 -5.02 -13.19
C ALA A 177 1.01 -3.65 -13.76
N TYR A 178 -0.28 -3.44 -14.01
CA TYR A 178 -0.83 -2.17 -14.49
C TYR A 178 -1.16 -1.21 -13.34
N TYR A 179 -1.12 0.09 -13.62
CA TYR A 179 -1.58 1.16 -12.74
C TYR A 179 -3.08 1.35 -12.89
N PHE A 180 -3.75 1.66 -11.79
CA PHE A 180 -5.20 1.92 -11.75
C PHE A 180 -5.55 2.79 -10.54
N TRP A 181 -6.77 3.32 -10.51
CA TRP A 181 -7.30 4.01 -9.34
C TRP A 181 -8.18 3.08 -8.51
N ALA A 182 -7.81 2.83 -7.27
CA ALA A 182 -8.64 2.12 -6.30
C ALA A 182 -9.52 3.10 -5.53
N LEU A 183 -10.81 2.79 -5.40
CA LEU A 183 -11.74 3.56 -4.56
C LEU A 183 -11.44 3.29 -3.08
N GLU A 184 -11.13 4.34 -2.33
CA GLU A 184 -10.83 4.29 -0.89
C GLU A 184 -12.06 4.66 -0.05
N GLU A 185 -12.85 5.65 -0.50
CA GLU A 185 -14.01 6.17 0.24
C GLU A 185 -15.13 6.58 -0.72
N GLY A 186 -16.38 6.49 -0.25
CA GLY A 186 -17.56 6.90 -1.01
C GLY A 186 -18.33 5.72 -1.60
N VAL A 187 -19.23 6.02 -2.54
CA VAL A 187 -20.12 5.02 -3.15
C VAL A 187 -19.40 4.27 -4.27
N GLY A 188 -19.44 2.96 -4.24
CA GLY A 188 -18.81 2.10 -5.23
C GLY A 188 -19.33 0.67 -5.26
N PRO A 189 -18.73 -0.19 -6.08
CA PRO A 189 -19.09 -1.59 -6.16
C PRO A 189 -18.51 -2.37 -4.97
N GLY A 190 -19.18 -3.44 -4.60
CA GLY A 190 -18.71 -4.49 -3.70
C GLY A 190 -19.25 -5.83 -4.14
N THR A 191 -18.69 -6.91 -3.64
CA THR A 191 -19.20 -8.27 -3.86
C THR A 191 -19.57 -8.87 -2.52
N ASP A 192 -20.77 -9.43 -2.40
CA ASP A 192 -21.16 -10.17 -1.19
C ASP A 192 -20.38 -11.49 -1.09
N GLY A 193 -19.81 -11.77 0.06
CA GLY A 193 -19.02 -12.97 0.36
C GLY A 193 -19.84 -14.22 0.69
N GLY A 194 -21.15 -14.21 0.40
CA GLY A 194 -21.99 -15.38 0.52
C GLY A 194 -23.02 -15.36 1.66
N SER A 195 -23.15 -14.25 2.41
CA SER A 195 -24.09 -14.13 3.52
C SER A 195 -25.48 -13.66 3.10
N GLY A 196 -25.60 -13.01 1.93
CA GLY A 196 -26.76 -12.20 1.56
C GLY A 196 -26.88 -10.96 2.47
N VAL A 197 -27.15 -9.80 1.88
CA VAL A 197 -27.23 -8.53 2.62
C VAL A 197 -28.52 -7.77 2.28
N ALA A 198 -29.04 -7.04 3.24
CA ALA A 198 -30.12 -6.06 3.04
C ALA A 198 -29.56 -4.64 2.89
N ALA A 199 -30.30 -3.77 2.23
CA ALA A 199 -29.94 -2.36 2.20
C ALA A 199 -29.92 -1.79 3.63
N GLY A 200 -28.84 -1.07 3.96
CA GLY A 200 -28.60 -0.52 5.31
C GLY A 200 -27.77 -1.40 6.24
N ASP A 201 -27.42 -2.62 5.83
CA ASP A 201 -26.55 -3.47 6.62
C ASP A 201 -25.11 -2.93 6.62
N TYR A 202 -24.48 -3.00 7.79
CA TYR A 202 -23.04 -2.74 7.94
C TYR A 202 -22.26 -3.96 7.50
N LEU A 203 -21.13 -3.71 6.82
CA LEU A 203 -20.33 -4.74 6.16
C LEU A 203 -18.88 -4.72 6.65
N ILE A 204 -18.33 -5.90 6.88
CA ILE A 204 -16.91 -6.16 7.12
C ILE A 204 -16.28 -6.79 5.87
N HIS A 205 -14.98 -6.81 5.79
CA HIS A 205 -14.27 -7.50 4.70
C HIS A 205 -13.97 -8.96 5.06
N THR A 206 -13.89 -9.80 4.04
CA THR A 206 -13.46 -11.20 4.18
C THR A 206 -12.84 -11.66 2.86
N ALA A 207 -11.52 -11.81 2.80
CA ALA A 207 -10.78 -12.35 1.65
C ALA A 207 -11.26 -11.81 0.28
N GLY A 208 -11.28 -10.50 0.13
CA GLY A 208 -11.65 -9.79 -1.11
C GLY A 208 -13.13 -9.46 -1.27
N ASP A 209 -13.97 -9.97 -0.40
CA ASP A 209 -15.43 -9.76 -0.42
C ASP A 209 -15.93 -9.00 0.82
N LEU A 210 -17.20 -8.61 0.78
CA LEU A 210 -17.90 -8.00 1.89
C LEU A 210 -18.83 -9.02 2.54
N ASN A 211 -18.86 -9.06 3.86
CA ASN A 211 -19.80 -9.87 4.64
C ASN A 211 -20.60 -9.01 5.59
N LEU A 212 -21.76 -9.55 6.00
CA LEU A 212 -22.61 -8.91 7.00
C LEU A 212 -21.86 -8.78 8.33
N PHE A 213 -21.81 -7.54 8.84
CA PHE A 213 -21.31 -7.28 10.20
C PHE A 213 -22.30 -7.80 11.23
N THR A 214 -21.88 -8.75 12.06
CA THR A 214 -22.67 -9.22 13.20
C THR A 214 -21.99 -8.79 14.50
N ILE A 215 -22.77 -8.19 15.42
CA ILE A 215 -22.25 -7.74 16.73
C ILE A 215 -21.63 -8.90 17.52
N ALA A 216 -22.05 -10.13 17.25
CA ALA A 216 -21.53 -11.33 17.92
C ALA A 216 -20.09 -11.69 17.50
N SER A 217 -19.59 -11.22 16.35
CA SER A 217 -18.21 -11.48 15.90
C SER A 217 -17.19 -10.53 16.54
N GLY A 218 -17.60 -9.37 17.02
CA GLY A 218 -16.88 -8.45 17.92
C GLY A 218 -15.45 -8.03 17.60
N ALA A 219 -14.83 -8.60 16.58
CA ALA A 219 -13.39 -8.50 16.32
C ALA A 219 -13.03 -7.48 15.23
N GLU A 220 -13.97 -7.09 14.37
CA GLU A 220 -13.69 -6.24 13.21
C GLU A 220 -14.63 -5.04 13.16
N ALA A 221 -14.11 -3.88 12.75
CA ALA A 221 -14.93 -2.70 12.53
C ALA A 221 -15.58 -2.76 11.13
N PRO A 222 -16.81 -2.28 10.97
CA PRO A 222 -17.42 -2.20 9.65
C PRO A 222 -16.68 -1.20 8.76
N ILE A 223 -16.42 -1.58 7.52
CA ILE A 223 -15.73 -0.76 6.52
C ILE A 223 -16.69 -0.13 5.51
N ALA A 224 -17.92 -0.64 5.42
CA ALA A 224 -18.91 -0.15 4.47
C ALA A 224 -20.34 -0.36 4.98
N ILE A 225 -21.31 0.28 4.30
CA ILE A 225 -22.74 0.05 4.46
C ILE A 225 -23.35 -0.31 3.10
N ALA A 226 -24.22 -1.30 3.06
CA ALA A 226 -24.93 -1.70 1.84
C ALA A 226 -25.95 -0.63 1.44
N VAL A 227 -25.88 -0.16 0.20
CA VAL A 227 -26.86 0.74 -0.40
C VAL A 227 -27.97 -0.08 -1.07
N THR A 228 -27.60 -1.20 -1.68
CA THR A 228 -28.55 -2.16 -2.27
C THR A 228 -28.53 -3.48 -1.53
N ALA A 229 -29.66 -4.19 -1.54
CA ALA A 229 -29.69 -5.59 -1.13
C ALA A 229 -29.10 -6.48 -2.22
N GLY A 230 -28.55 -7.63 -1.85
CA GLY A 230 -28.05 -8.66 -2.75
C GLY A 230 -28.15 -10.05 -2.14
N ALA A 231 -28.27 -11.06 -2.99
CA ALA A 231 -28.12 -12.45 -2.59
C ALA A 231 -26.63 -12.81 -2.50
N ALA A 232 -26.33 -13.97 -1.94
CA ALA A 232 -24.97 -14.48 -1.82
C ALA A 232 -24.19 -14.42 -3.14
N ASN A 233 -22.99 -13.87 -3.11
CA ASN A 233 -22.09 -13.64 -4.24
C ASN A 233 -22.57 -12.63 -5.29
N ASP A 234 -23.59 -11.84 -5.02
CA ASP A 234 -24.03 -10.77 -5.90
C ASP A 234 -23.11 -9.55 -5.81
N ALA A 235 -23.12 -8.77 -6.90
CA ALA A 235 -22.55 -7.43 -6.89
C ALA A 235 -23.48 -6.46 -6.15
N LEU A 236 -22.90 -5.61 -5.31
CA LEU A 236 -23.60 -4.64 -4.48
C LEU A 236 -23.19 -3.21 -4.84
N ILE A 237 -24.09 -2.26 -4.57
CA ILE A 237 -23.69 -0.86 -4.39
C ILE A 237 -23.51 -0.65 -2.89
N VAL A 238 -22.34 -0.20 -2.49
CA VAL A 238 -21.99 0.04 -1.08
C VAL A 238 -21.41 1.44 -0.91
N LYS A 239 -21.43 1.95 0.31
CA LYS A 239 -20.73 3.17 0.69
C LYS A 239 -19.60 2.80 1.66
N TYR A 240 -18.38 3.00 1.22
CA TYR A 240 -17.16 2.80 2.02
C TYR A 240 -16.89 4.01 2.93
N PHE A 241 -16.33 3.74 4.13
CA PHE A 241 -16.07 4.75 5.17
C PHE A 241 -14.62 5.27 5.21
N GLY A 242 -13.82 4.86 4.25
CA GLY A 242 -12.37 5.07 4.23
C GLY A 242 -11.64 3.78 4.62
N ILE A 243 -11.04 3.13 3.65
CA ILE A 243 -10.47 1.77 3.77
C ILE A 243 -8.98 1.71 3.40
N GLY A 244 -8.30 2.86 3.30
CA GLY A 244 -6.89 2.93 2.96
C GLY A 244 -6.07 3.80 3.90
#